data_d7e183295cf7e015e97a099dcec92b7c
#
_entry.id   d7e183295cf7e015e97a099dcec92b7c
#
_cell.length_a   1.000
_cell.length_b   1.000
_cell.length_c   1.000
_cell.angle_alpha   90.00
_cell.angle_beta   90.00
_cell.angle_gamma   90.00
#
_symmetry.space_group_name_H-M   'P 1'
#
loop_
_entity.id
_entity.type
_entity.pdbx_description
1 polymer ?
#
loop_
_entity_poly.entity_id
_entity_poly.type
_entity_poly.pdbx_seq_one_letter_code
_entity_poly.pdbx_strand_id
1 'polypeptide(L)'
;MDQASKGRVAAFFDVDHTLIACNSGRKWVEYLWRTDKISMPAVLRSVWWLVKYRLSVLDYEAVTQEVVSEYAGQDIEQLQAEVHSWFHEAIEPMICVEGRERVEWHRERGHVLVLLTSGTFFSVEPLQRILDISHLVCTQLEVEDGKLTGEYVPPSCFGPGKLRAGLEFAREHDIDLDASYFYTDSYSDLPMLERVGNPRVINPDPRLKHYASSHDMPWEDWHPQGIIQSGAMQGRA
;
A
#
# COMPACT_ATOMS: atom_id res chain seq x y z
N MET A 1 -8.83 30.48 27.80
CA MET A 1 -8.50 29.05 27.59
C MET A 1 -8.67 28.82 26.10
N ASP A 2 -7.56 28.90 25.40
CA ASP A 2 -7.49 28.67 23.94
C ASP A 2 -7.88 27.21 23.67
N GLN A 3 -9.01 27.01 22.99
CA GLN A 3 -9.25 25.72 22.32
C GLN A 3 -8.23 25.67 21.19
N ALA A 4 -7.09 25.03 21.44
CA ALA A 4 -6.21 24.60 20.36
C ALA A 4 -7.11 23.85 19.36
N SER A 5 -7.22 24.38 18.17
CA SER A 5 -7.94 23.74 17.04
C SER A 5 -7.44 22.30 16.98
N LYS A 6 -8.31 21.33 17.30
CA LYS A 6 -7.97 19.92 17.06
C LYS A 6 -7.73 19.79 15.56
N GLY A 7 -6.55 19.28 15.19
CA GLY A 7 -6.22 18.99 13.80
C GLY A 7 -7.25 18.05 13.15
N ARG A 8 -7.20 17.93 11.83
CA ARG A 8 -8.11 17.06 11.06
C ARG A 8 -7.81 15.60 11.33
N VAL A 9 -8.83 14.75 11.35
CA VAL A 9 -8.65 13.29 11.43
C VAL A 9 -8.35 12.75 10.04
N ALA A 10 -7.34 11.89 9.91
CA ALA A 10 -7.06 11.16 8.69
C ALA A 10 -7.25 9.65 8.85
N ALA A 11 -7.55 8.99 7.73
CA ALA A 11 -7.51 7.55 7.59
C ALA A 11 -6.45 7.20 6.55
N PHE A 12 -5.34 6.64 7.00
CA PHE A 12 -4.27 6.14 6.17
C PHE A 12 -4.52 4.67 5.87
N PHE A 13 -4.36 4.28 4.60
CA PHE A 13 -4.53 2.91 4.16
C PHE A 13 -3.27 2.44 3.44
N ASP A 14 -2.71 1.32 3.88
CA ASP A 14 -1.81 0.55 3.03
C ASP A 14 -2.60 -0.12 1.90
N VAL A 15 -1.91 -0.61 0.88
CA VAL A 15 -2.53 -1.12 -0.35
C VAL A 15 -2.49 -2.64 -0.41
N ASP A 16 -1.29 -3.22 -0.59
CA ASP A 16 -1.09 -4.66 -0.77
C ASP A 16 -1.55 -5.43 0.46
N HIS A 17 -2.32 -6.52 0.26
CA HIS A 17 -2.92 -7.32 1.33
C HIS A 17 -3.81 -6.57 2.33
N THR A 18 -4.01 -5.26 2.13
CA THR A 18 -4.90 -4.41 2.93
C THR A 18 -6.14 -4.03 2.09
N LEU A 19 -6.05 -3.02 1.21
CA LEU A 19 -7.17 -2.66 0.33
C LEU A 19 -7.35 -3.61 -0.85
N ILE A 20 -6.29 -4.30 -1.25
CA ILE A 20 -6.33 -5.35 -2.27
C ILE A 20 -5.82 -6.68 -1.68
N ALA A 21 -6.49 -7.79 -2.01
CA ALA A 21 -6.18 -9.12 -1.46
C ALA A 21 -5.01 -9.82 -2.19
N CYS A 22 -4.03 -9.06 -2.69
CA CYS A 22 -2.86 -9.59 -3.38
C CYS A 22 -1.65 -8.67 -3.19
N ASN A 23 -0.47 -9.14 -3.61
CA ASN A 23 0.71 -8.29 -3.76
C ASN A 23 0.76 -7.79 -5.22
N SER A 24 0.60 -6.48 -5.40
CA SER A 24 0.56 -5.82 -6.72
C SER A 24 1.87 -5.96 -7.49
N GLY A 25 3.00 -5.82 -6.81
CA GLY A 25 4.32 -5.98 -7.44
C GLY A 25 4.54 -7.40 -7.99
N ARG A 26 4.12 -8.44 -7.23
CA ARG A 26 4.17 -9.82 -7.74
C ARG A 26 3.26 -10.01 -8.95
N LYS A 27 2.05 -9.46 -8.92
CA LYS A 27 1.10 -9.51 -10.04
C LYS A 27 1.61 -8.80 -11.28
N TRP A 28 2.34 -7.69 -11.09
CA TRP A 28 3.00 -6.98 -12.18
C TRP A 28 4.11 -7.82 -12.82
N VAL A 29 4.98 -8.46 -12.03
CA VAL A 29 6.01 -9.38 -12.55
C VAL A 29 5.38 -10.55 -13.32
N GLU A 30 4.27 -11.12 -12.82
CA GLU A 30 3.51 -12.17 -13.51
C GLU A 30 2.97 -11.68 -14.87
N TYR A 31 2.44 -10.46 -14.92
CA TYR A 31 1.99 -9.83 -16.16
C TYR A 31 3.14 -9.64 -17.15
N LEU A 32 4.25 -9.05 -16.73
CA LEU A 32 5.43 -8.84 -17.57
C LEU A 32 5.98 -10.16 -18.13
N TRP A 33 5.94 -11.22 -17.33
CA TRP A 33 6.34 -12.55 -17.77
C TRP A 33 5.39 -13.12 -18.84
N ARG A 34 4.10 -13.02 -18.62
CA ARG A 34 3.07 -13.51 -19.57
C ARG A 34 3.06 -12.76 -20.90
N THR A 35 3.55 -11.53 -20.90
CA THR A 35 3.61 -10.65 -22.09
C THR A 35 5.00 -10.59 -22.70
N ASP A 36 5.92 -11.48 -22.30
CA ASP A 36 7.30 -11.55 -22.79
C ASP A 36 8.10 -10.25 -22.63
N LYS A 37 7.74 -9.42 -21.62
CA LYS A 37 8.38 -8.13 -21.31
C LYS A 37 9.50 -8.21 -20.26
N ILE A 38 9.65 -9.36 -19.61
CA ILE A 38 10.69 -9.61 -18.61
C ILE A 38 11.42 -10.91 -18.89
N SER A 39 12.72 -10.94 -18.67
CA SER A 39 13.54 -12.12 -18.89
C SER A 39 13.49 -13.11 -17.72
N MET A 40 13.76 -14.40 -17.94
CA MET A 40 13.83 -15.41 -16.90
C MET A 40 14.80 -15.06 -15.75
N PRO A 41 16.02 -14.54 -16.01
CA PRO A 41 16.90 -14.09 -14.93
C PRO A 41 16.27 -13.01 -14.04
N ALA A 42 15.52 -12.06 -14.62
CA ALA A 42 14.85 -11.02 -13.85
C ALA A 42 13.69 -11.59 -13.00
N VAL A 43 12.93 -12.56 -13.51
CA VAL A 43 11.91 -13.28 -12.72
C VAL A 43 12.56 -14.00 -11.54
N LEU A 44 13.65 -14.75 -11.75
CA LEU A 44 14.36 -15.45 -10.66
C LEU A 44 14.89 -14.46 -9.61
N ARG A 45 15.39 -13.30 -10.03
CA ARG A 45 15.82 -12.21 -9.15
C ARG A 45 14.66 -11.69 -8.31
N SER A 46 13.49 -11.45 -8.90
CA SER A 46 12.29 -11.00 -8.19
C SER A 46 11.83 -12.03 -7.14
N VAL A 47 11.88 -13.32 -7.47
CA VAL A 47 11.59 -14.40 -6.50
C VAL A 47 12.61 -14.40 -5.35
N TRP A 48 13.90 -14.19 -5.65
CA TRP A 48 14.94 -14.09 -4.63
C TRP A 48 14.74 -12.91 -3.68
N TRP A 49 14.28 -11.75 -4.18
CA TRP A 49 13.92 -10.60 -3.34
C TRP A 49 12.74 -10.92 -2.41
N LEU A 50 11.71 -11.62 -2.90
CA LEU A 50 10.60 -12.06 -2.06
C LEU A 50 11.06 -13.00 -0.92
N VAL A 51 12.03 -13.87 -1.18
CA VAL A 51 12.62 -14.74 -0.15
C VAL A 51 13.36 -13.90 0.89
N LYS A 52 14.21 -12.96 0.46
CA LYS A 52 14.94 -12.05 1.35
C LYS A 52 13.99 -11.19 2.19
N TYR A 53 12.91 -10.71 1.59
CA TYR A 53 11.87 -9.95 2.30
C TYR A 53 11.27 -10.77 3.44
N ARG A 54 10.87 -12.03 3.17
CA ARG A 54 10.34 -12.93 4.21
C ARG A 54 11.33 -13.23 5.32
N LEU A 55 12.62 -13.26 5.01
CA LEU A 55 13.69 -13.47 6.00
C LEU A 55 14.10 -12.17 6.73
N SER A 56 13.51 -11.03 6.38
CA SER A 56 13.82 -9.69 6.95
C SER A 56 15.28 -9.28 6.78
N VAL A 57 15.94 -9.74 5.73
CA VAL A 57 17.33 -9.38 5.36
C VAL A 57 17.38 -8.60 4.03
N LEU A 58 16.21 -8.12 3.54
CA LEU A 58 16.14 -7.34 2.33
C LEU A 58 16.58 -5.89 2.61
N ASP A 59 17.56 -5.42 1.86
CA ASP A 59 17.79 -3.99 1.70
C ASP A 59 16.76 -3.43 0.70
N TYR A 60 15.70 -2.83 1.26
CA TYR A 60 14.57 -2.36 0.46
C TYR A 60 14.96 -1.19 -0.45
N GLU A 61 15.85 -0.30 0.00
CA GLU A 61 16.33 0.83 -0.79
C GLU A 61 17.12 0.35 -2.01
N ALA A 62 18.04 -0.62 -1.81
CA ALA A 62 18.82 -1.19 -2.91
C ALA A 62 17.92 -1.92 -3.93
N VAL A 63 16.89 -2.64 -3.47
CA VAL A 63 15.93 -3.30 -4.36
C VAL A 63 15.06 -2.28 -5.10
N THR A 64 14.60 -1.23 -4.42
CA THR A 64 13.81 -0.16 -5.04
C THR A 64 14.64 0.48 -6.16
N GLN A 65 15.89 0.85 -5.90
CA GLN A 65 16.77 1.43 -6.91
C GLN A 65 17.00 0.48 -8.10
N GLU A 66 17.24 -0.80 -7.84
CA GLU A 66 17.46 -1.79 -8.91
C GLU A 66 16.21 -1.94 -9.78
N VAL A 67 15.02 -2.06 -9.17
CA VAL A 67 13.74 -2.16 -9.91
C VAL A 67 13.48 -0.89 -10.72
N VAL A 68 13.63 0.28 -10.11
CA VAL A 68 13.35 1.56 -10.77
C VAL A 68 14.29 1.80 -11.94
N SER A 69 15.57 1.41 -11.82
CA SER A 69 16.56 1.56 -12.89
C SER A 69 16.19 0.81 -14.19
N GLU A 70 15.40 -0.28 -14.10
CA GLU A 70 14.91 -1.02 -15.27
C GLU A 70 13.91 -0.22 -16.11
N TYR A 71 13.34 0.83 -15.55
CA TYR A 71 12.37 1.72 -16.21
C TYR A 71 13.00 2.98 -16.79
N ALA A 72 14.32 3.14 -16.71
CA ALA A 72 15.03 4.30 -17.25
C ALA A 72 14.70 4.53 -18.73
N GLY A 73 14.33 5.77 -19.06
CA GLY A 73 13.98 6.18 -20.43
C GLY A 73 12.58 5.79 -20.89
N GLN A 74 11.79 5.09 -20.07
CA GLN A 74 10.40 4.79 -20.42
C GLN A 74 9.53 6.05 -20.37
N ASP A 75 8.65 6.16 -21.34
CA ASP A 75 7.66 7.22 -21.45
C ASP A 75 6.55 7.01 -20.41
N ILE A 76 6.25 8.08 -19.66
CA ILE A 76 5.29 8.03 -18.54
C ILE A 76 3.88 7.72 -19.04
N GLU A 77 3.44 8.35 -20.13
CA GLU A 77 2.06 8.19 -20.62
C GLU A 77 1.85 6.75 -21.11
N GLN A 78 2.86 6.17 -21.78
CA GLN A 78 2.80 4.77 -22.23
C GLN A 78 2.78 3.81 -21.05
N LEU A 79 3.65 4.00 -20.04
CA LEU A 79 3.68 3.17 -18.85
C LEU A 79 2.34 3.27 -18.09
N GLN A 80 1.81 4.48 -17.92
CA GLN A 80 0.55 4.71 -17.24
C GLN A 80 -0.62 4.02 -17.95
N ALA A 81 -0.70 4.13 -19.27
CA ALA A 81 -1.73 3.46 -20.06
C ALA A 81 -1.65 1.92 -19.92
N GLU A 82 -0.45 1.35 -19.94
CA GLU A 82 -0.23 -0.07 -19.73
C GLU A 82 -0.63 -0.53 -18.35
N VAL A 83 -0.20 0.20 -17.31
CA VAL A 83 -0.53 -0.11 -15.91
C VAL A 83 -2.03 0.00 -15.65
N HIS A 84 -2.72 0.99 -16.22
CA HIS A 84 -4.17 1.11 -16.11
C HIS A 84 -4.90 -0.10 -16.69
N SER A 85 -4.51 -0.54 -17.90
CA SER A 85 -5.11 -1.72 -18.52
C SER A 85 -4.89 -2.98 -17.66
N TRP A 86 -3.65 -3.20 -17.24
CA TRP A 86 -3.31 -4.31 -16.36
C TRP A 86 -4.04 -4.25 -15.02
N PHE A 87 -4.15 -3.06 -14.42
CA PHE A 87 -4.81 -2.88 -13.13
C PHE A 87 -6.27 -3.29 -13.19
N HIS A 88 -7.00 -2.84 -14.21
CA HIS A 88 -8.40 -3.22 -14.43
C HIS A 88 -8.58 -4.73 -14.56
N GLU A 89 -7.69 -5.41 -15.28
CA GLU A 89 -7.77 -6.85 -15.51
C GLU A 89 -7.37 -7.67 -14.28
N ALA A 90 -6.24 -7.31 -13.62
CA ALA A 90 -5.56 -8.17 -12.67
C ALA A 90 -5.75 -7.75 -11.20
N ILE A 91 -6.00 -6.47 -10.92
CA ILE A 91 -6.00 -5.92 -9.56
C ILE A 91 -7.40 -5.48 -9.10
N GLU A 92 -8.17 -4.83 -9.95
CA GLU A 92 -9.50 -4.33 -9.56
C GLU A 92 -10.41 -5.43 -9.00
N PRO A 93 -10.44 -6.67 -9.54
CA PRO A 93 -11.22 -7.76 -8.96
C PRO A 93 -10.74 -8.20 -7.57
N MET A 94 -9.52 -7.81 -7.18
CA MET A 94 -8.89 -8.14 -5.89
C MET A 94 -9.15 -7.08 -4.82
N ILE A 95 -9.87 -6.01 -5.12
CA ILE A 95 -10.22 -4.97 -4.14
C ILE A 95 -11.14 -5.57 -3.08
N CYS A 96 -10.77 -5.41 -1.80
CA CYS A 96 -11.51 -5.94 -0.68
C CYS A 96 -12.83 -5.18 -0.47
N VAL A 97 -13.92 -5.91 -0.24
CA VAL A 97 -15.26 -5.33 -0.02
C VAL A 97 -15.25 -4.52 1.26
N GLU A 98 -14.72 -5.11 2.34
CA GLU A 98 -14.64 -4.47 3.66
C GLU A 98 -13.76 -3.21 3.61
N GLY A 99 -12.70 -3.23 2.75
CA GLY A 99 -11.85 -2.06 2.51
C GLY A 99 -12.63 -0.91 1.87
N ARG A 100 -13.46 -1.18 0.85
CA ARG A 100 -14.36 -0.18 0.24
C ARG A 100 -15.33 0.40 1.25
N GLU A 101 -15.98 -0.45 2.05
CA GLU A 101 -16.92 -0.04 3.09
C GLU A 101 -16.24 0.83 4.15
N ARG A 102 -14.99 0.49 4.51
CA ARG A 102 -14.23 1.26 5.48
C ARG A 102 -13.80 2.63 4.95
N VAL A 103 -13.40 2.73 3.69
CA VAL A 103 -13.10 4.00 3.02
C VAL A 103 -14.35 4.89 3.01
N GLU A 104 -15.51 4.34 2.68
CA GLU A 104 -16.78 5.08 2.68
C GLU A 104 -17.17 5.54 4.08
N TRP A 105 -17.03 4.68 5.08
CA TRP A 105 -17.27 5.02 6.49
C TRP A 105 -16.45 6.24 6.96
N HIS A 106 -15.19 6.34 6.51
CA HIS A 106 -14.35 7.51 6.81
C HIS A 106 -14.77 8.74 6.02
N ARG A 107 -15.14 8.57 4.74
CA ARG A 107 -15.63 9.65 3.88
C ARG A 107 -16.86 10.34 4.48
N GLU A 108 -17.86 9.55 4.92
CA GLU A 108 -19.07 10.06 5.56
C GLU A 108 -18.80 10.89 6.82
N ARG A 109 -17.64 10.66 7.46
CA ARG A 109 -17.23 11.39 8.67
C ARG A 109 -16.34 12.60 8.38
N GLY A 110 -16.08 12.88 7.11
CA GLY A 110 -15.22 13.98 6.69
C GLY A 110 -13.74 13.79 7.06
N HIS A 111 -13.29 12.54 7.27
CA HIS A 111 -11.90 12.25 7.49
C HIS A 111 -11.10 12.43 6.20
N VAL A 112 -9.84 12.84 6.33
CA VAL A 112 -8.91 12.92 5.20
C VAL A 112 -8.51 11.51 4.79
N LEU A 113 -8.81 11.12 3.54
CA LEU A 113 -8.49 9.79 3.02
C LEU A 113 -7.12 9.80 2.35
N VAL A 114 -6.24 8.87 2.76
CA VAL A 114 -4.85 8.83 2.30
C VAL A 114 -4.45 7.39 1.98
N LEU A 115 -3.97 7.13 0.76
CA LEU A 115 -3.18 5.93 0.49
C LEU A 115 -1.75 6.18 0.97
N LEU A 116 -1.21 5.29 1.80
CA LEU A 116 0.15 5.36 2.33
C LEU A 116 0.84 4.02 2.05
N THR A 117 1.62 3.95 0.97
CA THR A 117 2.09 2.68 0.40
C THR A 117 3.55 2.73 -0.07
N SER A 118 4.21 1.59 -0.03
CA SER A 118 5.55 1.43 -0.62
C SER A 118 5.55 1.35 -2.15
N GLY A 119 4.38 1.16 -2.78
CA GLY A 119 4.23 1.19 -4.22
C GLY A 119 4.61 2.55 -4.82
N THR A 120 4.67 2.62 -6.15
CA THR A 120 4.88 3.86 -6.90
C THR A 120 3.56 4.49 -7.32
N PHE A 121 3.57 5.77 -7.70
CA PHE A 121 2.40 6.47 -8.22
C PHE A 121 1.67 5.66 -9.30
N PHE A 122 2.40 5.15 -10.29
CA PHE A 122 1.80 4.42 -11.42
C PHE A 122 1.02 3.17 -10.99
N SER A 123 1.55 2.42 -10.02
CA SER A 123 0.93 1.17 -9.58
C SER A 123 -0.31 1.37 -8.71
N VAL A 124 -0.50 2.56 -8.12
CA VAL A 124 -1.51 2.80 -7.07
C VAL A 124 -2.55 3.84 -7.48
N GLU A 125 -2.24 4.73 -8.43
CA GLU A 125 -3.16 5.78 -8.89
C GLU A 125 -4.50 5.22 -9.40
N PRO A 126 -4.57 4.06 -10.12
CA PRO A 126 -5.86 3.50 -10.49
C PRO A 126 -6.74 3.13 -9.28
N LEU A 127 -6.15 2.59 -8.19
CA LEU A 127 -6.88 2.32 -6.96
C LEU A 127 -7.38 3.59 -6.30
N GLN A 128 -6.54 4.62 -6.26
CA GLN A 128 -6.89 5.94 -5.75
C GLN A 128 -8.14 6.48 -6.42
N ARG A 129 -8.22 6.41 -7.75
CA ARG A 129 -9.39 6.84 -8.53
C ARG A 129 -10.63 5.98 -8.26
N ILE A 130 -10.47 4.65 -8.28
CA ILE A 130 -11.60 3.71 -8.08
C ILE A 130 -12.24 3.89 -6.70
N LEU A 131 -11.42 4.16 -5.67
CA LEU A 131 -11.90 4.37 -4.31
C LEU A 131 -12.15 5.83 -3.96
N ASP A 132 -11.94 6.76 -4.90
CA ASP A 132 -12.07 8.22 -4.72
C ASP A 132 -11.33 8.71 -3.45
N ILE A 133 -10.07 8.28 -3.29
CA ILE A 133 -9.22 8.68 -2.16
C ILE A 133 -8.44 9.94 -2.53
N SER A 134 -8.53 10.98 -1.69
CA SER A 134 -8.06 12.33 -2.03
C SER A 134 -6.54 12.44 -2.13
N HIS A 135 -5.80 11.65 -1.35
CA HIS A 135 -4.35 11.79 -1.23
C HIS A 135 -3.62 10.47 -1.41
N LEU A 136 -2.44 10.57 -2.03
CA LEU A 136 -1.53 9.44 -2.24
C LEU A 136 -0.13 9.82 -1.74
N VAL A 137 0.37 9.07 -0.77
CA VAL A 137 1.73 9.12 -0.24
C VAL A 137 2.40 7.79 -0.60
N CYS A 138 3.37 7.85 -1.50
CA CYS A 138 4.00 6.66 -2.09
C CYS A 138 5.48 6.90 -2.38
N THR A 139 6.19 5.88 -2.83
CA THR A 139 7.56 6.04 -3.33
C THR A 139 7.56 6.90 -4.58
N GLN A 140 8.30 8.01 -4.54
CA GLN A 140 8.37 8.98 -5.64
C GLN A 140 9.46 8.58 -6.63
N LEU A 141 9.12 8.53 -7.93
CA LEU A 141 10.08 8.30 -9.01
C LEU A 141 10.50 9.63 -9.63
N GLU A 142 11.76 9.71 -10.05
CA GLU A 142 12.25 10.88 -10.76
C GLU A 142 11.85 10.85 -12.24
N VAL A 143 11.47 12.02 -12.73
CA VAL A 143 10.97 12.22 -14.09
C VAL A 143 11.67 13.41 -14.72
N GLU A 144 12.18 13.23 -15.94
CA GLU A 144 12.75 14.27 -16.75
C GLU A 144 12.20 14.18 -18.18
N ASP A 145 11.73 15.29 -18.73
CA ASP A 145 11.19 15.40 -20.11
C ASP A 145 10.11 14.33 -20.44
N GLY A 146 9.23 14.03 -19.47
CA GLY A 146 8.14 13.05 -19.66
C GLY A 146 8.60 11.59 -19.62
N LYS A 147 9.83 11.32 -19.19
CA LYS A 147 10.40 9.96 -19.06
C LYS A 147 10.91 9.71 -17.66
N LEU A 148 10.88 8.45 -17.25
CA LEU A 148 11.51 8.01 -16.01
C LEU A 148 13.04 8.07 -16.15
N THR A 149 13.73 8.65 -15.17
CA THR A 149 15.20 8.70 -15.15
C THR A 149 15.83 7.35 -14.78
N GLY A 150 15.07 6.48 -14.10
CA GLY A 150 15.56 5.28 -13.47
C GLY A 150 15.99 5.49 -12.02
N GLU A 151 15.70 6.67 -11.47
CA GLU A 151 15.99 7.03 -10.08
C GLU A 151 14.68 7.26 -9.31
N TYR A 152 14.76 7.18 -7.97
CA TYR A 152 13.65 7.56 -7.09
C TYR A 152 14.14 8.54 -6.02
N VAL A 153 13.21 9.23 -5.38
CA VAL A 153 13.52 10.19 -4.32
C VAL A 153 13.59 9.47 -2.97
N PRO A 154 14.79 9.26 -2.39
CA PRO A 154 14.91 8.57 -1.11
C PRO A 154 14.41 9.43 0.08
N PRO A 155 13.97 8.79 1.17
CA PRO A 155 13.80 7.35 1.30
C PRO A 155 12.55 6.84 0.60
N SER A 156 12.53 5.56 0.24
CA SER A 156 11.30 4.89 -0.22
C SER A 156 10.22 4.93 0.87
N CYS A 157 8.95 4.86 0.47
CA CYS A 157 7.81 4.85 1.39
C CYS A 157 7.61 3.46 2.03
N PHE A 158 8.68 2.92 2.67
CA PHE A 158 8.69 1.60 3.30
C PHE A 158 9.26 1.66 4.72
N GLY A 159 8.67 0.91 5.66
CA GLY A 159 9.13 0.83 7.04
C GLY A 159 9.29 2.21 7.69
N PRO A 160 10.50 2.57 8.19
CA PRO A 160 10.75 3.91 8.74
C PRO A 160 10.50 5.05 7.76
N GLY A 161 10.71 4.83 6.44
CA GLY A 161 10.39 5.80 5.39
C GLY A 161 8.89 6.06 5.29
N LYS A 162 8.05 5.03 5.47
CA LYS A 162 6.59 5.18 5.50
C LYS A 162 6.15 6.03 6.70
N LEU A 163 6.70 5.81 7.89
CA LEU A 163 6.46 6.66 9.05
C LEU A 163 6.85 8.12 8.76
N ARG A 164 8.05 8.36 8.22
CA ARG A 164 8.52 9.70 7.89
C ARG A 164 7.55 10.41 6.93
N ALA A 165 7.17 9.74 5.83
CA ALA A 165 6.24 10.29 4.85
C ALA A 165 4.85 10.58 5.46
N GLY A 166 4.34 9.70 6.33
CA GLY A 166 3.09 9.90 7.06
C GLY A 166 3.14 11.09 8.02
N LEU A 167 4.26 11.27 8.73
CA LEU A 167 4.48 12.41 9.63
C LEU A 167 4.57 13.74 8.85
N GLU A 168 5.25 13.75 7.71
CA GLU A 168 5.37 14.92 6.84
C GLU A 168 4.01 15.33 6.29
N PHE A 169 3.26 14.37 5.75
CA PHE A 169 1.88 14.59 5.31
C PHE A 169 1.00 15.13 6.43
N ALA A 170 1.07 14.54 7.63
CA ALA A 170 0.28 14.99 8.78
C ALA A 170 0.57 16.45 9.15
N ARG A 171 1.84 16.86 9.14
CA ARG A 171 2.27 18.22 9.40
C ARG A 171 1.76 19.21 8.34
N GLU A 172 1.82 18.84 7.05
CA GLU A 172 1.43 19.70 5.94
C GLU A 172 -0.08 19.91 5.85
N HIS A 173 -0.86 18.91 6.29
CA HIS A 173 -2.31 18.92 6.19
C HIS A 173 -3.04 19.16 7.52
N ASP A 174 -2.32 19.55 8.58
CA ASP A 174 -2.86 19.77 9.93
C ASP A 174 -3.64 18.54 10.45
N ILE A 175 -3.01 17.36 10.41
CA ILE A 175 -3.60 16.10 10.84
C ILE A 175 -3.25 15.80 12.30
N ASP A 176 -4.27 15.54 13.10
CA ASP A 176 -4.14 14.97 14.45
C ASP A 176 -3.96 13.45 14.35
N LEU A 177 -2.71 13.00 14.46
CA LEU A 177 -2.38 11.56 14.38
C LEU A 177 -2.96 10.78 15.56
N ASP A 178 -3.12 11.39 16.73
CA ASP A 178 -3.67 10.71 17.90
C ASP A 178 -5.18 10.45 17.76
N ALA A 179 -5.87 11.17 16.87
CA ALA A 179 -7.25 10.91 16.50
C ALA A 179 -7.38 10.10 15.18
N SER A 180 -6.28 9.90 14.46
CA SER A 180 -6.25 9.31 13.11
C SER A 180 -6.12 7.78 13.11
N TYR A 181 -6.36 7.20 11.93
CA TYR A 181 -6.40 5.75 11.70
C TYR A 181 -5.29 5.33 10.72
N PHE A 182 -4.74 4.13 10.92
CA PHE A 182 -3.87 3.50 9.94
C PHE A 182 -4.20 2.01 9.80
N TYR A 183 -4.42 1.57 8.58
CA TYR A 183 -4.78 0.22 8.18
C TYR A 183 -3.60 -0.45 7.47
N THR A 184 -3.12 -1.60 7.95
CA THR A 184 -1.98 -2.32 7.36
C THR A 184 -2.01 -3.81 7.68
N ASP A 185 -1.39 -4.62 6.80
CA ASP A 185 -1.12 -6.05 6.95
C ASP A 185 0.29 -6.36 7.44
N SER A 186 1.22 -5.39 7.35
CA SER A 186 2.65 -5.65 7.41
C SER A 186 3.32 -5.23 8.71
N TYR A 187 4.15 -6.13 9.25
CA TYR A 187 5.02 -5.80 10.39
C TYR A 187 6.03 -4.69 10.09
N SER A 188 6.42 -4.49 8.83
CA SER A 188 7.30 -3.39 8.46
C SER A 188 6.70 -2.01 8.73
N ASP A 189 5.39 -1.92 8.81
CA ASP A 189 4.63 -0.70 9.04
C ASP A 189 4.38 -0.41 10.53
N LEU A 190 4.89 -1.26 11.41
CA LEU A 190 4.74 -1.11 12.87
C LEU A 190 5.07 0.30 13.37
N PRO A 191 6.16 0.97 12.90
CA PRO A 191 6.45 2.31 13.36
C PRO A 191 5.33 3.33 13.10
N MET A 192 4.63 3.21 11.96
CA MET A 192 3.48 4.07 11.65
C MET A 192 2.22 3.60 12.40
N LEU A 193 2.04 2.29 12.55
CA LEU A 193 0.91 1.71 13.27
C LEU A 193 0.90 2.15 14.76
N GLU A 194 2.07 2.21 15.40
CA GLU A 194 2.22 2.67 16.78
C GLU A 194 2.08 4.20 16.93
N ARG A 195 2.21 4.95 15.82
CA ARG A 195 2.16 6.42 15.86
C ARG A 195 0.73 6.96 15.85
N VAL A 196 -0.22 6.24 15.30
CA VAL A 196 -1.62 6.68 15.23
C VAL A 196 -2.42 6.26 16.46
N GLY A 197 -3.42 7.05 16.82
CA GLY A 197 -4.29 6.73 17.96
C GLY A 197 -5.26 5.58 17.70
N ASN A 198 -5.54 5.26 16.42
CA ASN A 198 -6.45 4.19 16.05
C ASN A 198 -5.78 3.20 15.07
N PRO A 199 -4.82 2.39 15.54
CA PRO A 199 -4.22 1.34 14.70
C PRO A 199 -5.26 0.28 14.30
N ARG A 200 -5.17 -0.20 13.06
CA ARG A 200 -6.04 -1.24 12.49
C ARG A 200 -5.20 -2.27 11.76
N VAL A 201 -5.21 -3.48 12.28
CA VAL A 201 -4.46 -4.62 11.71
C VAL A 201 -5.41 -5.39 10.79
N ILE A 202 -5.02 -5.53 9.52
CA ILE A 202 -5.82 -6.17 8.46
C ILE A 202 -4.99 -7.28 7.83
N ASN A 203 -5.54 -8.48 7.67
CA ASN A 203 -4.87 -9.61 6.99
C ASN A 203 -3.39 -9.80 7.40
N PRO A 204 -3.03 -9.76 8.69
CA PRO A 204 -1.65 -9.56 9.13
C PRO A 204 -0.70 -10.64 8.65
N ASP A 205 0.50 -10.23 8.25
CA ASP A 205 1.62 -11.13 8.07
C ASP A 205 1.93 -11.89 9.39
N PRO A 206 2.67 -13.03 9.35
CA PRO A 206 2.91 -13.83 10.55
C PRO A 206 3.59 -13.07 11.69
N ARG A 207 4.42 -12.06 11.39
CA ARG A 207 5.13 -11.26 12.40
C ARG A 207 4.19 -10.23 13.03
N LEU A 208 3.40 -9.52 12.21
CA LEU A 208 2.40 -8.58 12.70
C LEU A 208 1.31 -9.31 13.49
N LYS A 209 0.89 -10.50 13.03
CA LYS A 209 -0.07 -11.33 13.74
C LYS A 209 0.44 -11.74 15.13
N HIS A 210 1.71 -12.15 15.23
CA HIS A 210 2.34 -12.46 16.51
C HIS A 210 2.42 -11.22 17.41
N TYR A 211 2.83 -10.08 16.87
CA TYR A 211 2.85 -8.81 17.61
C TYR A 211 1.46 -8.43 18.11
N ALA A 212 0.46 -8.43 17.24
CA ALA A 212 -0.93 -8.10 17.59
C ALA A 212 -1.47 -8.99 18.69
N SER A 213 -1.21 -10.32 18.61
CA SER A 213 -1.61 -11.28 19.65
C SER A 213 -0.94 -11.01 21.00
N SER A 214 0.32 -10.57 21.02
CA SER A 214 1.06 -10.30 22.27
C SER A 214 0.73 -8.93 22.87
N HIS A 215 0.01 -8.06 22.16
CA HIS A 215 -0.39 -6.73 22.60
C HIS A 215 -1.92 -6.55 22.66
N ASP A 216 -2.67 -7.65 22.65
CA ASP A 216 -4.15 -7.65 22.68
C ASP A 216 -4.79 -6.77 21.59
N MET A 217 -4.13 -6.63 20.45
CA MET A 217 -4.63 -5.88 19.29
C MET A 217 -5.51 -6.80 18.44
N PRO A 218 -6.79 -6.46 18.23
CA PRO A 218 -7.64 -7.23 17.32
C PRO A 218 -7.22 -7.00 15.87
N TRP A 219 -7.45 -7.99 15.00
CA TRP A 219 -7.30 -7.85 13.55
C TRP A 219 -8.56 -8.28 12.83
N GLU A 220 -8.70 -7.81 11.59
CA GLU A 220 -9.80 -8.13 10.69
C GLU A 220 -9.25 -8.87 9.46
N ASP A 221 -10.01 -9.83 8.92
CA ASP A 221 -9.70 -10.46 7.64
C ASP A 221 -10.61 -9.83 6.58
N TRP A 222 -10.01 -9.16 5.56
CA TRP A 222 -10.70 -8.53 4.46
C TRP A 222 -10.54 -9.34 3.18
N HIS A 223 -11.60 -9.40 2.36
CA HIS A 223 -11.69 -10.31 1.23
C HIS A 223 -12.16 -9.61 -0.06
N PRO A 224 -11.70 -10.06 -1.24
CA PRO A 224 -12.22 -9.57 -2.51
C PRO A 224 -13.65 -10.06 -2.74
N GLN A 225 -14.37 -9.36 -3.61
CA GLN A 225 -15.73 -9.70 -3.99
C GLN A 225 -15.77 -11.12 -4.58
N GLY A 226 -16.62 -12.00 -4.03
CA GLY A 226 -16.79 -13.41 -4.49
C GLY A 226 -16.29 -14.49 -3.54
N ILE A 227 -15.48 -14.17 -2.52
CA ILE A 227 -15.02 -15.13 -1.50
C ILE A 227 -15.95 -15.17 -0.29
N ILE A 228 -16.74 -14.13 -0.04
CA ILE A 228 -17.61 -13.99 1.15
C ILE A 228 -18.74 -15.03 1.21
N GLN A 229 -19.05 -15.75 0.14
CA GLN A 229 -20.24 -16.65 0.11
C GLN A 229 -20.03 -18.06 0.69
N SER A 230 -18.83 -18.46 1.09
CA SER A 230 -18.59 -19.84 1.56
C SER A 230 -18.37 -20.03 3.06
N GLY A 231 -18.29 -18.94 3.87
CA GLY A 231 -17.94 -19.02 5.30
C GLY A 231 -19.07 -18.75 6.31
N ALA A 232 -20.22 -18.25 5.89
CA ALA A 232 -21.26 -17.72 6.80
C ALA A 232 -22.30 -18.76 7.29
N MET A 233 -22.08 -20.08 7.12
CA MET A 233 -23.06 -21.10 7.50
C MET A 233 -22.53 -22.19 8.46
N GLN A 234 -21.55 -21.91 9.31
CA GLN A 234 -21.22 -22.81 10.40
C GLN A 234 -20.92 -22.02 11.68
N GLY A 235 -21.92 -21.81 12.51
CA GLY A 235 -21.69 -21.31 13.87
C GLY A 235 -22.88 -20.63 14.55
N ARG A 236 -24.08 -21.26 14.52
CA ARG A 236 -25.10 -21.08 15.55
C ARG A 236 -25.86 -22.41 15.72
N ALA A 237 -25.45 -23.18 16.67
CA ALA A 237 -26.27 -24.13 17.38
C ALA A 237 -25.86 -24.10 18.87
#